data_29d5fdfa8c0e9a4310eac618d8b31d12
#
_entry.id   29d5fdfa8c0e9a4310eac618d8b31d12
#
_cell.length_a   1.000
_cell.length_b   1.000
_cell.length_c   1.000
_cell.angle_alpha   90.00
_cell.angle_beta   90.00
_cell.angle_gamma   90.00
#
_symmetry.space_group_name_H-M   'P 1'
#
loop_
_entity.id
_entity.type
_entity.pdbx_description
1 polymer ?
#
loop_
_entity_poly.entity_id
_entity_poly.type
_entity_poly.pdbx_seq_one_letter_code
_entity_poly.pdbx_strand_id
1 'polypeptide(L)'
;MNWLAIAQECFRDEYGSLCRGLLTSVFALVVGLERMFHLDQMEDLGFALLTGGRKCPSRHLVGGWRRHLSWYEVDGFCRRTAPWDWIAGQEAVVSFDEHSIPRWTHKFLVPKGFVTTRNKYMRCEKLYYGYDVVHDRYLSVRGTPGRVELRDVALRMTREVLTCGSPRHLHALFDAGAGKADANVRALFDLAEETSQLDVTLRACRYPHRVKIWKALPAEEFIAYEEDGVCVGAEPKEIRLADTRTTLKGESDEQAVRTIVCREVVPGPKKDRWHPLYTTSGAEPWDVLQTFRTRQHHEQGYRVGVHDEFLNAVPCGYDKKSPDRKRPRFHRGPLQMIGWLAALVYNAIADLADKLPDRYHGAHVSTARRTFLNKPGQLYLTPNTLIVQLSPFAKQDVLTPLIDSLNHQSPCLPWLDNRRLVLSLTPTGSRPRAGP
;
A
#
# COMPACT_ATOMS: atom_id res chain seq x y z
N MET A 1 5.32 15.46 -7.98
CA MET A 1 4.38 14.98 -9.02
C MET A 1 3.08 15.79 -8.98
N ASN A 2 2.58 16.27 -10.11
CA ASN A 2 1.33 17.06 -10.16
C ASN A 2 0.10 16.14 -10.29
N TRP A 3 -0.33 15.54 -9.19
CA TRP A 3 -1.48 14.61 -9.17
C TRP A 3 -2.77 15.23 -9.70
N LEU A 4 -2.96 16.54 -9.47
CA LEU A 4 -4.18 17.21 -9.91
C LEU A 4 -4.24 17.32 -11.44
N ALA A 5 -3.14 17.68 -12.09
CA ALA A 5 -3.09 17.71 -13.55
C ALA A 5 -3.30 16.30 -14.14
N ILE A 6 -2.67 15.28 -13.57
CA ILE A 6 -2.88 13.89 -14.00
C ILE A 6 -4.35 13.47 -13.79
N ALA A 7 -4.96 13.86 -12.67
CA ALA A 7 -6.37 13.57 -12.43
C ALA A 7 -7.29 14.26 -13.45
N GLN A 8 -7.03 15.51 -13.78
CA GLN A 8 -7.80 16.25 -14.79
C GLN A 8 -7.72 15.60 -16.19
N GLU A 9 -6.57 15.03 -16.53
CA GLU A 9 -6.42 14.29 -17.80
C GLU A 9 -7.07 12.90 -17.78
N CYS A 10 -7.10 12.22 -16.62
CA CYS A 10 -7.66 10.88 -16.49
C CYS A 10 -9.18 10.88 -16.33
N PHE A 11 -9.74 11.87 -15.61
CA PHE A 11 -11.15 11.90 -15.25
C PHE A 11 -11.90 12.96 -16.02
N ARG A 12 -13.07 12.61 -16.50
CA ARG A 12 -14.01 13.58 -17.06
C ARG A 12 -14.66 14.34 -15.89
N ASP A 13 -14.41 15.63 -15.82
CA ASP A 13 -15.02 16.49 -14.79
C ASP A 13 -16.40 17.01 -15.26
N GLU A 14 -17.31 16.09 -15.56
CA GLU A 14 -18.67 16.43 -15.97
C GLU A 14 -19.48 17.15 -14.89
N TYR A 15 -19.00 17.13 -13.65
CA TYR A 15 -19.73 17.61 -12.47
C TYR A 15 -19.05 18.75 -11.72
N GLY A 16 -17.90 19.24 -12.19
CA GLY A 16 -17.14 20.32 -11.53
C GLY A 16 -16.66 19.97 -10.10
N SER A 17 -16.65 18.69 -9.77
CA SER A 17 -16.36 18.23 -8.41
C SER A 17 -15.07 17.41 -8.27
N LEU A 18 -14.37 17.16 -9.38
CA LEU A 18 -13.16 16.33 -9.41
C LEU A 18 -12.08 16.86 -8.47
N CYS A 19 -11.65 18.08 -8.68
CA CYS A 19 -10.58 18.70 -7.90
C CYS A 19 -10.94 18.66 -6.41
N ARG A 20 -12.14 19.10 -6.08
CA ARG A 20 -12.61 19.16 -4.69
C ARG A 20 -12.79 17.78 -4.06
N GLY A 21 -13.31 16.80 -4.80
CA GLY A 21 -13.46 15.42 -4.33
C GLY A 21 -12.12 14.74 -4.09
N LEU A 22 -11.17 14.92 -5.01
CA LEU A 22 -9.80 14.39 -4.92
C LEU A 22 -9.05 15.00 -3.73
N LEU A 23 -8.97 16.35 -3.67
CA LEU A 23 -8.28 17.06 -2.60
C LEU A 23 -8.86 16.74 -1.23
N THR A 24 -10.20 16.71 -1.11
CA THR A 24 -10.85 16.32 0.15
C THR A 24 -10.47 14.92 0.57
N SER A 25 -10.41 13.98 -0.37
CA SER A 25 -10.02 12.59 -0.05
C SER A 25 -8.58 12.49 0.40
N VAL A 26 -7.65 13.21 -0.26
CA VAL A 26 -6.23 13.24 0.12
C VAL A 26 -6.05 13.92 1.48
N PHE A 27 -6.57 15.14 1.66
CA PHE A 27 -6.38 15.87 2.92
C PHE A 27 -7.10 15.23 4.10
N ALA A 28 -8.25 14.56 3.88
CA ALA A 28 -8.89 13.76 4.92
C ALA A 28 -7.96 12.66 5.45
N LEU A 29 -7.25 11.96 4.55
CA LEU A 29 -6.25 10.96 4.93
C LEU A 29 -5.05 11.61 5.63
N VAL A 30 -4.52 12.72 5.10
CA VAL A 30 -3.39 13.45 5.70
C VAL A 30 -3.69 13.91 7.12
N VAL A 31 -4.87 14.50 7.38
CA VAL A 31 -5.23 14.97 8.74
C VAL A 31 -5.77 13.86 9.65
N GLY A 32 -5.96 12.65 9.12
CA GLY A 32 -6.42 11.51 9.91
C GLY A 32 -7.92 11.44 10.14
N LEU A 33 -8.73 11.87 9.18
CA LEU A 33 -10.18 11.70 9.22
C LEU A 33 -10.55 10.25 8.89
N GLU A 34 -10.92 9.50 9.92
CA GLU A 34 -11.21 8.07 9.81
C GLU A 34 -12.40 7.76 8.88
N ARG A 35 -13.44 8.58 8.93
CA ARG A 35 -14.68 8.29 8.19
C ARG A 35 -15.26 9.53 7.53
N MET A 36 -15.89 9.32 6.39
CA MET A 36 -16.47 10.41 5.61
C MET A 36 -17.54 11.23 6.37
N PHE A 37 -18.25 10.64 7.35
CA PHE A 37 -19.24 11.40 8.10
C PHE A 37 -18.59 12.42 9.05
N HIS A 38 -17.32 12.28 9.39
CA HIS A 38 -16.59 13.29 10.15
C HIS A 38 -16.43 14.60 9.35
N LEU A 39 -16.53 14.57 8.01
CA LEU A 39 -16.55 15.78 7.19
C LEU A 39 -17.75 16.68 7.51
N ASP A 40 -18.88 16.11 7.93
CA ASP A 40 -20.08 16.89 8.26
C ASP A 40 -19.90 17.69 9.55
N GLN A 41 -18.88 17.38 10.35
CA GLN A 41 -18.52 18.06 11.59
C GLN A 41 -17.28 18.97 11.42
N MET A 42 -16.71 19.01 10.20
CA MET A 42 -15.52 19.80 9.92
C MET A 42 -15.90 21.24 9.58
N GLU A 43 -15.49 22.18 10.43
CA GLU A 43 -15.74 23.62 10.26
C GLU A 43 -14.45 24.42 10.00
N ASP A 44 -13.30 23.73 9.88
CA ASP A 44 -12.01 24.37 9.69
C ASP A 44 -11.90 25.05 8.31
N LEU A 45 -11.72 26.38 8.33
CA LEU A 45 -11.61 27.18 7.10
C LEU A 45 -10.35 26.84 6.32
N GLY A 46 -9.25 26.46 6.99
CA GLY A 46 -8.03 26.02 6.35
C GLY A 46 -8.24 24.75 5.53
N PHE A 47 -8.93 23.77 6.12
CA PHE A 47 -9.32 22.57 5.40
C PHE A 47 -10.23 22.89 4.20
N ALA A 48 -11.17 23.82 4.36
CA ALA A 48 -12.02 24.27 3.27
C ALA A 48 -11.22 24.86 2.09
N LEU A 49 -10.27 25.76 2.38
CA LEU A 49 -9.40 26.38 1.37
C LEU A 49 -8.48 25.34 0.69
N LEU A 50 -7.84 24.48 1.47
CA LEU A 50 -6.97 23.42 0.94
C LEU A 50 -7.73 22.41 0.07
N THR A 51 -9.03 22.27 0.28
CA THR A 51 -9.89 21.42 -0.52
C THR A 51 -10.63 22.16 -1.66
N GLY A 52 -10.22 23.37 -1.98
CA GLY A 52 -10.73 24.14 -3.12
C GLY A 52 -12.08 24.82 -2.90
N GLY A 53 -12.40 25.24 -1.66
CA GLY A 53 -13.65 25.92 -1.38
C GLY A 53 -13.61 26.86 -0.19
N ARG A 54 -14.70 27.62 0.00
CA ARG A 54 -14.88 28.51 1.15
C ARG A 54 -15.59 27.85 2.34
N LYS A 55 -16.12 26.64 2.15
CA LYS A 55 -16.76 25.82 3.18
C LYS A 55 -16.23 24.40 3.08
N CYS A 56 -16.15 23.70 4.19
CA CYS A 56 -15.77 22.30 4.19
C CYS A 56 -16.71 21.48 3.30
N PRO A 57 -16.16 20.53 2.50
CA PRO A 57 -16.96 19.68 1.64
C PRO A 57 -17.76 18.69 2.49
N SER A 58 -19.03 18.50 2.15
CA SER A 58 -19.85 17.48 2.81
C SER A 58 -19.51 16.06 2.34
N ARG A 59 -19.85 15.06 3.18
CA ARG A 59 -19.77 13.64 2.76
C ARG A 59 -20.54 13.33 1.49
N HIS A 60 -21.64 14.07 1.22
CA HIS A 60 -22.46 13.87 0.02
C HIS A 60 -21.74 14.29 -1.25
N LEU A 61 -20.99 15.39 -1.23
CA LEU A 61 -20.17 15.84 -2.34
C LEU A 61 -19.11 14.79 -2.68
N VAL A 62 -18.32 14.36 -1.68
CA VAL A 62 -17.27 13.35 -1.89
C VAL A 62 -17.85 12.00 -2.32
N GLY A 63 -18.97 11.59 -1.70
CA GLY A 63 -19.68 10.37 -2.08
C GLY A 63 -20.31 10.44 -3.47
N GLY A 64 -20.76 11.62 -3.91
CA GLY A 64 -21.22 11.89 -5.26
C GLY A 64 -20.09 11.71 -6.27
N TRP A 65 -19.01 12.45 -6.09
CA TRP A 65 -17.82 12.33 -6.93
C TRP A 65 -17.34 10.87 -7.07
N ARG A 66 -17.16 10.14 -5.96
CA ARG A 66 -16.69 8.75 -5.98
C ARG A 66 -17.57 7.80 -6.79
N ARG A 67 -18.89 8.00 -6.79
CA ARG A 67 -19.82 7.14 -7.54
C ARG A 67 -19.67 7.24 -9.06
N HIS A 68 -19.13 8.36 -9.54
CA HIS A 68 -18.91 8.60 -10.97
C HIS A 68 -17.55 8.11 -11.47
N LEU A 69 -16.64 7.67 -10.57
CA LEU A 69 -15.33 7.17 -10.97
C LEU A 69 -15.44 5.84 -11.73
N SER A 70 -15.09 5.84 -13.01
CA SER A 70 -14.93 4.60 -13.75
C SER A 70 -13.64 3.88 -13.35
N TRP A 71 -13.61 2.57 -13.46
CA TRP A 71 -12.43 1.82 -13.10
C TRP A 71 -11.25 2.03 -14.08
N TYR A 72 -11.54 2.32 -15.35
CA TYR A 72 -10.52 2.62 -16.36
C TYR A 72 -9.77 3.91 -16.05
N GLU A 73 -10.53 4.96 -15.74
CA GLU A 73 -9.96 6.25 -15.35
C GLU A 73 -9.13 6.15 -14.08
N VAL A 74 -9.64 5.43 -13.08
CA VAL A 74 -8.91 5.17 -11.84
C VAL A 74 -7.66 4.34 -12.09
N ASP A 75 -7.72 3.30 -12.93
CA ASP A 75 -6.57 2.49 -13.29
C ASP A 75 -5.49 3.33 -13.99
N GLY A 76 -5.90 4.17 -14.94
CA GLY A 76 -5.01 5.14 -15.60
C GLY A 76 -4.37 6.12 -14.63
N PHE A 77 -5.15 6.68 -13.71
CA PHE A 77 -4.66 7.56 -12.65
C PHE A 77 -3.65 6.85 -11.73
N CYS A 78 -3.97 5.65 -11.24
CA CYS A 78 -3.07 4.86 -10.41
C CYS A 78 -1.72 4.65 -11.09
N ARG A 79 -1.71 4.20 -12.36
CA ARG A 79 -0.48 3.95 -13.11
C ARG A 79 0.36 5.19 -13.35
N ARG A 80 -0.28 6.33 -13.67
CA ARG A 80 0.42 7.59 -13.97
C ARG A 80 0.93 8.30 -12.73
N THR A 81 0.37 8.00 -11.56
CA THR A 81 0.79 8.58 -10.28
C THR A 81 1.63 7.64 -9.41
N ALA A 82 1.85 6.41 -9.87
CA ALA A 82 2.74 5.48 -9.19
C ALA A 82 4.20 5.96 -9.31
N PRO A 83 5.01 5.76 -8.27
CA PRO A 83 6.39 6.22 -8.23
C PRO A 83 7.33 5.23 -8.94
N TRP A 84 7.09 4.98 -10.21
CA TRP A 84 7.86 4.03 -11.02
C TRP A 84 9.35 4.39 -11.12
N ASP A 85 9.68 5.67 -10.99
CA ASP A 85 11.06 6.16 -11.05
C ASP A 85 11.97 5.52 -9.97
N TRP A 86 11.39 5.05 -8.86
CA TRP A 86 12.13 4.36 -7.80
C TRP A 86 12.71 3.01 -8.24
N ILE A 87 12.06 2.35 -9.19
CA ILE A 87 12.46 1.02 -9.65
C ILE A 87 12.96 1.00 -11.11
N ALA A 88 12.75 2.09 -11.85
CA ALA A 88 13.11 2.14 -13.27
C ALA A 88 14.61 1.94 -13.48
N GLY A 89 14.98 0.92 -14.26
CA GLY A 89 16.38 0.55 -14.53
C GLY A 89 17.16 0.02 -13.33
N GLN A 90 16.50 -0.19 -12.17
CA GLN A 90 17.11 -0.69 -10.93
C GLN A 90 16.78 -2.16 -10.70
N GLU A 91 17.45 -2.78 -9.74
CA GLU A 91 17.00 -4.03 -9.15
C GLU A 91 15.88 -3.70 -8.15
N ALA A 92 14.75 -4.36 -8.32
CA ALA A 92 13.56 -4.14 -7.51
C ALA A 92 13.09 -5.42 -6.83
N VAL A 93 12.72 -5.32 -5.56
CA VAL A 93 12.07 -6.41 -4.83
C VAL A 93 10.66 -5.94 -4.46
N VAL A 94 9.66 -6.56 -5.10
CA VAL A 94 8.26 -6.14 -4.93
C VAL A 94 7.45 -7.25 -4.30
N SER A 95 6.88 -6.94 -3.14
CA SER A 95 5.95 -7.81 -2.44
C SER A 95 4.51 -7.55 -2.89
N PHE A 96 3.78 -8.62 -3.19
CA PHE A 96 2.35 -8.56 -3.51
C PHE A 96 1.54 -9.22 -2.40
N ASP A 97 0.59 -8.47 -1.83
CA ASP A 97 -0.19 -8.96 -0.69
C ASP A 97 -1.64 -8.46 -0.74
N GLU A 98 -2.50 -9.10 0.06
CA GLU A 98 -3.93 -8.90 0.13
C GLU A 98 -4.34 -8.17 1.41
N HIS A 99 -5.15 -7.12 1.27
CA HIS A 99 -5.89 -6.54 2.36
C HIS A 99 -7.38 -6.83 2.23
N SER A 100 -7.93 -7.66 3.12
CA SER A 100 -9.35 -7.99 3.17
C SER A 100 -10.12 -7.00 4.02
N ILE A 101 -11.10 -6.31 3.43
CA ILE A 101 -11.96 -5.31 4.08
C ILE A 101 -13.28 -5.96 4.46
N PRO A 102 -13.53 -6.29 5.74
CA PRO A 102 -14.78 -6.89 6.18
C PRO A 102 -15.95 -5.91 6.02
N ARG A 103 -17.10 -6.41 5.56
CA ARG A 103 -18.34 -5.64 5.40
C ARG A 103 -19.41 -6.18 6.32
N TRP A 104 -19.78 -5.41 7.31
CA TRP A 104 -20.84 -5.74 8.27
C TRP A 104 -22.21 -5.43 7.65
N THR A 105 -22.63 -6.28 6.72
CA THR A 105 -23.91 -6.13 6.04
C THR A 105 -24.57 -7.47 5.83
N HIS A 106 -25.90 -7.52 6.02
CA HIS A 106 -26.71 -8.68 5.67
C HIS A 106 -27.16 -8.68 4.19
N LYS A 107 -26.90 -7.58 3.47
CA LYS A 107 -27.29 -7.47 2.05
C LYS A 107 -26.50 -8.48 1.23
N PHE A 108 -27.20 -9.24 0.38
CA PHE A 108 -26.59 -10.25 -0.51
C PHE A 108 -25.66 -9.66 -1.60
N LEU A 109 -25.48 -8.37 -1.60
CA LEU A 109 -24.79 -7.59 -2.63
C LEU A 109 -23.28 -7.82 -2.64
N VAL A 110 -22.69 -7.96 -1.45
CA VAL A 110 -21.24 -8.14 -1.29
C VAL A 110 -20.95 -9.64 -1.20
N PRO A 111 -20.13 -10.22 -2.10
CA PRO A 111 -19.80 -11.64 -2.03
C PRO A 111 -19.01 -11.95 -0.76
N LYS A 112 -19.10 -13.20 -0.34
CA LYS A 112 -18.28 -13.70 0.75
C LYS A 112 -16.88 -14.04 0.24
N GLY A 113 -15.88 -13.81 1.08
CA GLY A 113 -14.51 -14.24 0.93
C GLY A 113 -13.91 -14.58 2.28
N PHE A 114 -12.75 -15.20 2.28
CA PHE A 114 -12.02 -15.45 3.51
C PHE A 114 -11.38 -14.16 3.99
N VAL A 115 -11.62 -13.78 5.23
CA VAL A 115 -11.03 -12.62 5.89
C VAL A 115 -10.02 -13.12 6.92
N THR A 116 -8.75 -13.01 6.60
CA THR A 116 -7.64 -13.55 7.39
C THR A 116 -7.63 -13.01 8.82
N THR A 117 -7.83 -11.69 8.99
CA THR A 117 -7.86 -11.04 10.32
C THR A 117 -9.00 -11.52 11.22
N ARG A 118 -10.02 -12.16 10.66
CA ARG A 118 -11.17 -12.71 11.38
C ARG A 118 -11.25 -14.24 11.34
N ASN A 119 -10.32 -14.86 10.61
CA ASN A 119 -10.25 -16.31 10.40
C ASN A 119 -11.60 -16.94 10.01
N LYS A 120 -12.36 -16.27 9.12
CA LYS A 120 -13.66 -16.76 8.67
C LYS A 120 -14.09 -16.25 7.31
N TYR A 121 -15.00 -16.99 6.66
CA TYR A 121 -15.71 -16.54 5.47
C TYR A 121 -16.80 -15.54 5.85
N MET A 122 -16.68 -14.33 5.37
CA MET A 122 -17.68 -13.27 5.58
C MET A 122 -17.75 -12.35 4.35
N ARG A 123 -18.74 -11.46 4.32
CA ARG A 123 -18.83 -10.47 3.26
C ARG A 123 -17.64 -9.54 3.34
N CYS A 124 -16.93 -9.41 2.24
CA CYS A 124 -15.75 -8.56 2.17
C CYS A 124 -15.48 -8.07 0.74
N GLU A 125 -14.65 -7.08 0.66
CA GLU A 125 -13.95 -6.62 -0.53
C GLU A 125 -12.45 -6.74 -0.26
N LYS A 126 -11.64 -6.68 -1.31
CA LYS A 126 -10.19 -6.82 -1.17
C LYS A 126 -9.47 -5.77 -1.96
N LEU A 127 -8.36 -5.32 -1.39
CA LEU A 127 -7.33 -4.53 -2.06
C LEU A 127 -6.07 -5.39 -2.12
N TYR A 128 -5.47 -5.46 -3.31
CA TYR A 128 -4.17 -6.06 -3.53
C TYR A 128 -3.18 -4.96 -3.82
N TYR A 129 -2.04 -4.98 -3.15
CA TYR A 129 -0.99 -3.99 -3.32
C TYR A 129 0.28 -4.63 -3.84
N GLY A 130 1.00 -3.90 -4.70
CA GLY A 130 2.40 -4.11 -5.00
C GLY A 130 3.23 -3.09 -4.23
N TYR A 131 4.20 -3.55 -3.45
CA TYR A 131 4.99 -2.76 -2.54
C TYR A 131 6.48 -3.02 -2.75
N ASP A 132 7.23 -1.97 -3.08
CA ASP A 132 8.67 -2.01 -3.13
C ASP A 132 9.23 -2.06 -1.71
N VAL A 133 9.83 -3.18 -1.36
CA VAL A 133 10.33 -3.43 0.00
C VAL A 133 11.69 -2.80 0.26
N VAL A 134 12.38 -2.34 -0.79
CA VAL A 134 13.68 -1.67 -0.69
C VAL A 134 13.49 -0.20 -0.35
N HIS A 135 12.55 0.47 -1.02
CA HIS A 135 12.30 1.90 -0.84
C HIS A 135 11.10 2.20 0.07
N ASP A 136 10.41 1.17 0.58
CA ASP A 136 9.20 1.32 1.39
C ASP A 136 8.10 2.13 0.67
N ARG A 137 7.76 1.77 -0.58
CA ARG A 137 6.79 2.50 -1.41
C ARG A 137 5.74 1.59 -2.02
N TYR A 138 4.49 2.02 -2.00
CA TYR A 138 3.43 1.38 -2.77
C TYR A 138 3.55 1.76 -4.24
N LEU A 139 3.55 0.74 -5.11
CA LEU A 139 3.68 0.89 -6.57
C LEU A 139 2.37 0.66 -7.30
N SER A 140 1.51 -0.22 -6.80
CA SER A 140 0.25 -0.55 -7.47
C SER A 140 -0.85 -0.95 -6.49
N VAL A 141 -2.11 -0.84 -6.93
CA VAL A 141 -3.28 -1.30 -6.18
C VAL A 141 -4.33 -1.89 -7.10
N ARG A 142 -5.01 -2.93 -6.61
CA ARG A 142 -6.16 -3.55 -7.29
C ARG A 142 -7.32 -3.74 -6.33
N GLY A 143 -8.45 -3.08 -6.60
CA GLY A 143 -9.70 -3.31 -5.88
C GLY A 143 -10.49 -4.47 -6.49
N THR A 144 -10.97 -5.42 -5.67
CA THR A 144 -11.69 -6.60 -6.14
C THR A 144 -12.85 -7.00 -5.22
N PRO A 145 -13.82 -7.76 -5.73
CA PRO A 145 -14.79 -8.46 -4.88
C PRO A 145 -14.10 -9.47 -3.97
N GLY A 146 -14.65 -9.72 -2.79
CA GLY A 146 -14.06 -10.60 -1.78
C GLY A 146 -13.81 -12.05 -2.21
N ARG A 147 -14.47 -12.52 -3.29
CA ARG A 147 -14.26 -13.88 -3.84
C ARG A 147 -12.99 -14.02 -4.67
N VAL A 148 -12.43 -12.92 -5.14
CA VAL A 148 -11.16 -12.91 -5.88
C VAL A 148 -10.03 -13.19 -4.90
N GLU A 149 -9.09 -14.04 -5.26
CA GLU A 149 -7.92 -14.39 -4.46
C GLU A 149 -6.64 -13.82 -5.08
N LEU A 150 -5.54 -13.78 -4.31
CA LEU A 150 -4.26 -13.26 -4.79
C LEU A 150 -3.80 -13.98 -6.08
N ARG A 151 -4.01 -15.29 -6.16
CA ARG A 151 -3.70 -16.09 -7.35
C ARG A 151 -4.38 -15.58 -8.63
N ASP A 152 -5.56 -14.94 -8.51
CA ASP A 152 -6.34 -14.47 -9.67
C ASP A 152 -5.81 -13.13 -10.21
N VAL A 153 -4.97 -12.41 -9.44
CA VAL A 153 -4.45 -11.09 -9.79
C VAL A 153 -2.92 -11.03 -9.89
N ALA A 154 -2.21 -11.99 -9.29
CA ALA A 154 -0.76 -12.00 -9.16
C ALA A 154 -0.03 -11.78 -10.50
N LEU A 155 -0.33 -12.60 -11.49
CA LEU A 155 0.30 -12.52 -12.82
C LEU A 155 0.12 -11.14 -13.48
N ARG A 156 -1.10 -10.59 -13.38
CA ARG A 156 -1.40 -9.28 -13.95
C ARG A 156 -0.65 -8.15 -13.24
N MET A 157 -0.55 -8.21 -11.92
CA MET A 157 0.15 -7.20 -11.14
C MET A 157 1.67 -7.26 -11.39
N THR A 158 2.23 -8.46 -11.50
CA THR A 158 3.64 -8.64 -11.89
C THR A 158 3.93 -8.04 -13.25
N ARG A 159 3.10 -8.35 -14.26
CA ARG A 159 3.23 -7.76 -15.61
C ARG A 159 3.11 -6.24 -15.58
N GLU A 160 2.26 -5.68 -14.74
CA GLU A 160 2.12 -4.23 -14.60
C GLU A 160 3.40 -3.57 -14.06
N VAL A 161 4.03 -4.16 -13.04
CA VAL A 161 5.30 -3.67 -12.50
C VAL A 161 6.40 -3.76 -13.55
N LEU A 162 6.51 -4.88 -14.27
CA LEU A 162 7.49 -5.04 -15.36
C LEU A 162 7.28 -4.00 -16.47
N THR A 163 6.03 -3.78 -16.88
CA THR A 163 5.72 -2.90 -18.03
C THR A 163 5.80 -1.43 -17.69
N CYS A 164 5.24 -1.02 -16.52
CA CYS A 164 5.17 0.38 -16.14
C CYS A 164 6.42 0.85 -15.39
N GLY A 165 7.01 -0.02 -14.57
CA GLY A 165 8.19 0.30 -13.77
C GLY A 165 9.50 0.07 -14.51
N SER A 166 9.50 -0.82 -15.52
CA SER A 166 10.70 -1.16 -16.32
C SER A 166 11.97 -1.38 -15.48
N PRO A 167 11.92 -2.21 -14.40
CA PRO A 167 13.11 -2.49 -13.62
C PRO A 167 14.16 -3.24 -14.46
N ARG A 168 15.43 -3.08 -14.11
CA ARG A 168 16.50 -3.90 -14.71
C ARG A 168 16.31 -5.37 -14.37
N HIS A 169 15.95 -5.65 -13.11
CA HIS A 169 15.56 -6.95 -12.62
C HIS A 169 14.49 -6.81 -11.54
N LEU A 170 13.44 -7.64 -11.59
CA LEU A 170 12.35 -7.68 -10.62
C LEU A 170 12.39 -9.01 -9.85
N HIS A 171 12.46 -8.96 -8.53
CA HIS A 171 12.15 -10.10 -7.69
C HIS A 171 10.74 -9.95 -7.10
N ALA A 172 9.80 -10.73 -7.60
CA ALA A 172 8.40 -10.71 -7.18
C ALA A 172 8.15 -11.68 -6.01
N LEU A 173 7.66 -11.16 -4.88
CA LEU A 173 7.43 -11.92 -3.66
C LEU A 173 5.93 -12.08 -3.38
N PHE A 174 5.48 -13.32 -3.08
CA PHE A 174 4.08 -13.61 -2.80
C PHE A 174 3.91 -14.48 -1.55
N ASP A 175 2.85 -14.22 -0.78
CA ASP A 175 2.44 -15.15 0.28
C ASP A 175 1.73 -16.40 -0.31
N ALA A 176 1.44 -17.37 0.54
CA ALA A 176 0.79 -18.64 0.21
C ALA A 176 -0.54 -18.48 -0.57
N GLY A 177 -1.17 -17.30 -0.51
CA GLY A 177 -2.36 -16.98 -1.30
C GLY A 177 -2.16 -17.16 -2.81
N ALA A 178 -1.00 -16.79 -3.35
CA ALA A 178 -0.65 -16.99 -4.75
C ALA A 178 -0.33 -18.47 -5.07
N GLY A 179 0.22 -19.21 -4.11
CA GLY A 179 0.58 -20.62 -4.24
C GLY A 179 -0.57 -21.61 -4.08
N LYS A 180 -1.82 -21.16 -3.88
CA LYS A 180 -2.98 -22.03 -3.69
C LYS A 180 -3.36 -22.85 -4.95
N ALA A 181 -2.99 -22.42 -6.13
CA ALA A 181 -3.25 -23.12 -7.39
C ALA A 181 -1.97 -23.34 -8.14
N ASP A 182 -1.65 -24.60 -8.42
CA ASP A 182 -0.45 -24.97 -9.16
C ASP A 182 -0.37 -24.30 -10.54
N ALA A 183 -1.50 -24.19 -11.23
CA ALA A 183 -1.58 -23.46 -12.51
C ALA A 183 -1.16 -22.00 -12.41
N ASN A 184 -1.41 -21.33 -11.27
CA ASN A 184 -0.94 -19.95 -11.08
C ASN A 184 0.56 -19.90 -10.77
N VAL A 185 1.07 -20.87 -9.99
CA VAL A 185 2.52 -21.03 -9.76
C VAL A 185 3.22 -21.18 -11.10
N ARG A 186 2.72 -22.10 -11.94
CA ARG A 186 3.28 -22.33 -13.28
C ARG A 186 3.23 -21.05 -14.14
N ALA A 187 2.09 -20.38 -14.21
CA ALA A 187 1.96 -19.16 -15.03
C ALA A 187 2.91 -18.02 -14.58
N LEU A 188 3.22 -17.92 -13.28
CA LEU A 188 4.22 -16.99 -12.78
C LEU A 188 5.65 -17.41 -13.15
N PHE A 189 5.92 -18.71 -13.11
CA PHE A 189 7.24 -19.28 -13.47
C PHE A 189 7.47 -19.20 -14.97
N ASP A 190 6.46 -19.52 -15.80
CA ASP A 190 6.51 -19.36 -17.26
C ASP A 190 6.81 -17.88 -17.61
N LEU A 191 6.16 -16.92 -16.92
CA LEU A 191 6.46 -15.50 -17.10
C LEU A 191 7.92 -15.17 -16.75
N ALA A 192 8.49 -15.80 -15.71
CA ALA A 192 9.89 -15.62 -15.33
C ALA A 192 10.84 -16.24 -16.36
N GLU A 193 10.49 -17.40 -16.93
CA GLU A 193 11.25 -18.04 -18.02
C GLU A 193 11.19 -17.21 -19.31
N GLU A 194 10.03 -16.65 -19.65
CA GLU A 194 9.84 -15.76 -20.79
C GLU A 194 10.60 -14.43 -20.64
N THR A 195 10.79 -13.99 -19.39
CA THR A 195 11.29 -12.66 -19.07
C THR A 195 12.56 -12.78 -18.23
N SER A 196 13.74 -12.71 -18.85
CA SER A 196 15.04 -12.82 -18.16
C SER A 196 15.28 -11.81 -17.02
N GLN A 197 14.38 -10.86 -16.86
CA GLN A 197 14.41 -9.79 -15.84
C GLN A 197 13.54 -10.09 -14.62
N LEU A 198 13.00 -11.30 -14.48
CA LEU A 198 12.05 -11.62 -13.42
C LEU A 198 12.48 -12.87 -12.63
N ASP A 199 12.62 -12.69 -11.33
CA ASP A 199 12.57 -13.78 -10.36
C ASP A 199 11.24 -13.78 -9.61
N VAL A 200 10.75 -14.96 -9.30
CA VAL A 200 9.54 -15.16 -8.50
C VAL A 200 9.88 -16.00 -7.29
N THR A 201 9.52 -15.54 -6.10
CA THR A 201 9.54 -16.35 -4.89
C THR A 201 8.20 -16.28 -4.19
N LEU A 202 7.61 -17.43 -3.92
CA LEU A 202 6.32 -17.50 -3.26
C LEU A 202 6.27 -18.59 -2.20
N ARG A 203 5.50 -18.34 -1.15
CA ARG A 203 5.30 -19.35 -0.11
C ARG A 203 4.45 -20.48 -0.63
N ALA A 204 4.98 -21.70 -0.57
CA ALA A 204 4.25 -22.89 -0.98
C ALA A 204 3.11 -23.21 -0.03
N CYS A 205 1.97 -23.63 -0.56
CA CYS A 205 0.86 -24.11 0.25
C CYS A 205 1.20 -25.44 0.91
N ARG A 206 0.95 -25.52 2.23
CA ARG A 206 1.24 -26.70 3.04
C ARG A 206 0.16 -27.77 2.88
N TYR A 207 -0.01 -28.30 1.68
CA TYR A 207 -0.88 -29.45 1.46
C TYR A 207 -0.32 -30.69 2.17
N PRO A 208 -1.15 -31.51 2.85
CA PRO A 208 -0.67 -32.63 3.67
C PRO A 208 0.27 -33.59 2.93
N HIS A 209 -0.02 -33.92 1.65
CA HIS A 209 0.82 -34.77 0.84
C HIS A 209 2.21 -34.16 0.57
N ARG A 210 2.30 -32.85 0.26
CA ARG A 210 3.59 -32.15 0.05
C ARG A 210 4.38 -32.03 1.33
N VAL A 211 3.72 -31.66 2.42
CA VAL A 211 4.37 -31.61 3.75
C VAL A 211 4.97 -32.93 4.12
N LYS A 212 4.32 -34.07 3.77
CA LYS A 212 4.86 -35.41 4.00
C LYS A 212 6.15 -35.64 3.21
N ILE A 213 6.20 -35.20 1.95
CA ILE A 213 7.39 -35.31 1.10
C ILE A 213 8.55 -34.47 1.71
N TRP A 214 8.31 -33.21 2.00
CA TRP A 214 9.34 -32.33 2.54
C TRP A 214 9.87 -32.79 3.91
N LYS A 215 9.03 -33.41 4.74
CA LYS A 215 9.43 -33.97 6.04
C LYS A 215 10.20 -35.27 5.89
N ALA A 216 10.09 -35.95 4.77
CA ALA A 216 10.79 -37.20 4.50
C ALA A 216 12.17 -36.96 3.84
N LEU A 217 12.54 -35.70 3.57
CA LEU A 217 13.89 -35.38 3.09
C LEU A 217 14.94 -35.84 4.11
N PRO A 218 16.04 -36.45 3.65
CA PRO A 218 17.16 -36.86 4.49
C PRO A 218 17.74 -35.68 5.30
N ALA A 219 18.20 -35.96 6.51
CA ALA A 219 18.73 -34.90 7.38
C ALA A 219 19.98 -34.23 6.80
N GLU A 220 20.77 -34.97 6.01
CA GLU A 220 21.97 -34.52 5.31
C GLU A 220 21.71 -33.54 4.17
N GLU A 221 20.49 -33.46 3.65
CA GLU A 221 20.09 -32.44 2.67
C GLU A 221 19.86 -31.07 3.29
N PHE A 222 19.77 -31.00 4.62
CA PHE A 222 19.53 -29.74 5.30
C PHE A 222 20.85 -29.10 5.76
N ILE A 223 21.09 -27.88 5.30
CA ILE A 223 22.15 -27.02 5.78
C ILE A 223 21.60 -26.19 6.94
N ALA A 224 22.31 -26.21 8.07
CA ALA A 224 21.94 -25.43 9.27
C ALA A 224 22.50 -24.01 9.19
N TYR A 225 21.66 -23.03 9.54
CA TYR A 225 22.01 -21.64 9.70
C TYR A 225 21.58 -21.17 11.08
N GLU A 226 22.41 -20.36 11.70
CA GLU A 226 22.04 -19.66 12.94
C GLU A 226 21.59 -18.24 12.62
N GLU A 227 20.46 -17.85 13.18
CA GLU A 227 19.91 -16.51 13.06
C GLU A 227 19.90 -15.85 14.42
N ASP A 228 20.54 -14.68 14.53
CA ASP A 228 20.51 -13.88 15.75
C ASP A 228 19.07 -13.55 16.16
N GLY A 229 18.79 -13.65 17.46
CA GLY A 229 17.48 -13.31 17.98
C GLY A 229 17.13 -11.83 17.70
N VAL A 230 15.92 -11.58 17.20
CA VAL A 230 15.43 -10.22 16.84
C VAL A 230 15.34 -9.28 18.05
N CYS A 231 15.33 -9.82 19.28
CA CYS A 231 15.26 -9.04 20.52
C CYS A 231 16.49 -9.26 21.36
N VAL A 232 16.95 -8.23 22.06
CA VAL A 232 18.04 -8.33 23.03
C VAL A 232 17.72 -9.41 24.06
N GLY A 233 18.57 -10.45 24.15
CA GLY A 233 18.38 -11.59 25.04
C GLY A 233 17.50 -12.73 24.48
N ALA A 234 17.09 -12.68 23.23
CA ALA A 234 16.47 -13.83 22.58
C ALA A 234 17.54 -14.84 22.16
N GLU A 235 17.26 -16.14 22.38
CA GLU A 235 18.15 -17.19 21.92
C GLU A 235 18.21 -17.21 20.38
N PRO A 236 19.40 -17.51 19.81
CA PRO A 236 19.53 -17.72 18.37
C PRO A 236 18.58 -18.81 17.89
N LYS A 237 18.02 -18.62 16.71
CA LYS A 237 17.14 -19.61 16.08
C LYS A 237 17.93 -20.44 15.08
N GLU A 238 17.85 -21.75 15.24
CA GLU A 238 18.37 -22.67 14.23
C GLU A 238 17.37 -22.81 13.08
N ILE A 239 17.82 -22.49 11.89
CA ILE A 239 17.08 -22.64 10.64
C ILE A 239 17.81 -23.66 9.77
N ARG A 240 17.09 -24.65 9.29
CA ARG A 240 17.61 -25.65 8.38
C ARG A 240 16.97 -25.49 7.02
N LEU A 241 17.77 -25.39 5.97
CA LEU A 241 17.32 -25.23 4.59
C LEU A 241 17.73 -26.43 3.75
N ALA A 242 16.78 -26.97 3.00
CA ALA A 242 17.05 -27.95 1.95
C ALA A 242 16.61 -27.37 0.59
N ASP A 243 17.45 -27.51 -0.43
CA ASP A 243 17.16 -27.14 -1.81
C ASP A 243 16.74 -28.39 -2.58
N THR A 244 15.52 -28.42 -3.04
CA THR A 244 14.93 -29.59 -3.70
C THR A 244 14.00 -29.15 -4.83
N ARG A 245 13.35 -30.11 -5.45
CA ARG A 245 12.33 -29.86 -6.47
C ARG A 245 11.00 -30.46 -6.06
N THR A 246 9.92 -29.79 -6.43
CA THR A 246 8.54 -30.25 -6.17
C THR A 246 7.77 -30.27 -7.48
N THR A 247 7.23 -31.43 -7.83
CA THR A 247 6.35 -31.61 -8.99
C THR A 247 4.98 -31.01 -8.67
N LEU A 248 4.50 -30.08 -9.51
CA LEU A 248 3.18 -29.51 -9.41
C LEU A 248 2.13 -30.48 -9.99
N LYS A 249 0.88 -30.29 -9.61
CA LYS A 249 -0.21 -31.18 -10.06
C LYS A 249 -0.37 -31.12 -11.59
N GLY A 250 -0.27 -32.25 -12.23
CA GLY A 250 -0.44 -32.39 -13.68
C GLY A 250 0.82 -32.18 -14.48
N GLU A 251 1.98 -32.07 -13.83
CA GLU A 251 3.29 -31.90 -14.45
C GLU A 251 4.13 -33.17 -14.34
N SER A 252 5.15 -33.29 -15.21
CA SER A 252 6.21 -34.29 -15.09
C SER A 252 7.29 -33.85 -14.11
N ASP A 253 8.14 -34.77 -13.68
CA ASP A 253 9.26 -34.44 -12.79
C ASP A 253 10.30 -33.52 -13.47
N GLU A 254 10.38 -33.51 -14.79
CA GLU A 254 11.21 -32.57 -15.55
C GLU A 254 10.77 -31.13 -15.42
N GLN A 255 9.47 -30.93 -15.18
CA GLN A 255 8.84 -29.58 -14.95
C GLN A 255 8.78 -29.20 -13.48
N ALA A 256 9.42 -30.00 -12.60
CA ALA A 256 9.40 -29.73 -11.17
C ALA A 256 10.03 -28.37 -10.83
N VAL A 257 9.38 -27.63 -9.94
CA VAL A 257 9.81 -26.28 -9.52
C VAL A 257 10.84 -26.36 -8.40
N ARG A 258 11.84 -25.48 -8.42
CA ARG A 258 12.81 -25.33 -7.33
C ARG A 258 12.08 -24.99 -6.05
N THR A 259 12.40 -25.68 -4.97
CA THR A 259 11.73 -25.57 -3.67
C THR A 259 12.77 -25.47 -2.57
N ILE A 260 12.79 -24.35 -1.86
CA ILE A 260 13.58 -24.18 -0.66
C ILE A 260 12.70 -24.59 0.53
N VAL A 261 13.02 -25.73 1.14
CA VAL A 261 12.30 -26.23 2.32
C VAL A 261 12.94 -25.65 3.57
N CYS A 262 12.31 -24.66 4.16
CA CYS A 262 12.75 -24.03 5.40
C CYS A 262 12.11 -24.72 6.60
N ARG A 263 12.95 -25.24 7.52
CA ARG A 263 12.59 -25.82 8.81
C ARG A 263 13.14 -24.96 9.92
N GLU A 264 12.28 -24.27 10.63
CA GLU A 264 12.62 -23.53 11.87
C GLU A 264 12.58 -24.54 13.02
N VAL A 265 13.73 -24.80 13.61
CA VAL A 265 13.86 -25.71 14.77
C VAL A 265 13.35 -25.00 16.00
N VAL A 266 12.38 -25.60 16.69
CA VAL A 266 11.80 -25.03 17.91
C VAL A 266 12.26 -25.83 19.11
N PRO A 267 13.02 -25.26 20.06
CA PRO A 267 13.46 -25.97 21.24
C PRO A 267 12.30 -26.52 22.10
N GLY A 268 12.51 -27.68 22.70
CA GLY A 268 11.57 -28.31 23.62
C GLY A 268 10.45 -29.11 22.95
N PRO A 269 9.28 -29.29 23.60
CA PRO A 269 8.22 -30.19 23.14
C PRO A 269 7.40 -29.64 21.96
N LYS A 270 7.68 -28.43 21.52
CA LYS A 270 7.01 -27.79 20.37
C LYS A 270 7.49 -28.41 19.08
N LYS A 271 6.58 -28.52 18.11
CA LYS A 271 6.91 -29.04 16.78
C LYS A 271 7.59 -27.94 15.94
N ASP A 272 8.59 -28.37 15.17
CA ASP A 272 9.25 -27.51 14.18
C ASP A 272 8.25 -26.89 13.21
N ARG A 273 8.58 -25.69 12.77
CA ARG A 273 7.76 -24.95 11.81
C ARG A 273 8.35 -25.11 10.40
N TRP A 274 7.50 -25.37 9.43
CA TRP A 274 7.88 -25.61 8.04
C TRP A 274 7.36 -24.48 7.16
N HIS A 275 8.25 -23.87 6.39
CA HIS A 275 7.97 -22.71 5.55
C HIS A 275 8.58 -22.90 4.16
N PRO A 276 8.06 -23.83 3.34
CA PRO A 276 8.61 -24.07 2.01
C PRO A 276 8.33 -22.89 1.08
N LEU A 277 9.31 -22.58 0.21
CA LEU A 277 9.26 -21.54 -0.79
C LEU A 277 9.45 -22.16 -2.18
N TYR A 278 8.61 -21.81 -3.14
CA TYR A 278 8.87 -22.03 -4.55
C TYR A 278 9.62 -20.82 -5.10
N THR A 279 10.65 -21.03 -5.92
CA THR A 279 11.44 -19.94 -6.47
C THR A 279 11.97 -20.23 -7.86
N THR A 280 12.08 -19.19 -8.71
CA THR A 280 12.82 -19.22 -9.97
C THR A 280 14.24 -18.70 -9.80
N SER A 281 14.51 -17.99 -8.69
CA SER A 281 15.83 -17.43 -8.42
C SER A 281 16.91 -18.52 -8.34
N GLY A 282 18.06 -18.28 -8.95
CA GLY A 282 19.25 -19.13 -8.86
C GLY A 282 20.13 -18.89 -7.63
N ALA A 283 19.76 -17.92 -6.77
CA ALA A 283 20.53 -17.56 -5.57
C ALA A 283 20.59 -18.71 -4.55
N GLU A 284 21.54 -18.62 -3.62
CA GLU A 284 21.67 -19.57 -2.53
C GLU A 284 20.41 -19.66 -1.66
N PRO A 285 20.07 -20.82 -1.09
CA PRO A 285 18.85 -20.99 -0.30
C PRO A 285 18.67 -19.99 0.83
N TRP A 286 19.77 -19.59 1.47
CA TRP A 286 19.75 -18.59 2.53
C TRP A 286 19.36 -17.20 2.00
N ASP A 287 19.91 -16.78 0.89
CA ASP A 287 19.64 -15.49 0.25
C ASP A 287 18.20 -15.41 -0.25
N VAL A 288 17.68 -16.51 -0.81
CA VAL A 288 16.26 -16.61 -1.19
C VAL A 288 15.35 -16.42 0.04
N LEU A 289 15.68 -17.07 1.16
CA LEU A 289 14.93 -16.93 2.39
C LEU A 289 14.99 -15.49 2.94
N GLN A 290 16.18 -14.88 2.97
CA GLN A 290 16.35 -13.51 3.46
C GLN A 290 15.57 -12.53 2.56
N THR A 291 15.68 -12.64 1.25
CA THR A 291 14.89 -11.83 0.31
C THR A 291 13.40 -12.02 0.54
N PHE A 292 12.92 -13.24 0.71
CA PHE A 292 11.50 -13.50 0.99
C PHE A 292 11.05 -12.87 2.31
N ARG A 293 11.91 -12.79 3.31
CA ARG A 293 11.61 -12.20 4.63
C ARG A 293 11.43 -10.68 4.58
N THR A 294 12.02 -9.99 3.61
CA THR A 294 11.81 -8.54 3.43
C THR A 294 10.34 -8.21 3.18
N ARG A 295 9.52 -9.21 2.76
CA ARG A 295 8.06 -9.08 2.67
C ARG A 295 7.42 -8.61 4.00
N GLN A 296 8.07 -8.82 5.14
CA GLN A 296 7.58 -8.32 6.43
C GLN A 296 7.47 -6.79 6.48
N HIS A 297 8.27 -6.05 5.69
CA HIS A 297 8.15 -4.60 5.56
C HIS A 297 6.78 -4.22 5.00
N HIS A 298 6.28 -4.97 4.02
CA HIS A 298 4.93 -4.78 3.50
C HIS A 298 3.84 -5.01 4.57
N GLU A 299 4.00 -6.01 5.46
CA GLU A 299 3.06 -6.23 6.57
C GLU A 299 3.06 -5.05 7.56
N GLN A 300 4.21 -4.42 7.78
CA GLN A 300 4.30 -3.20 8.59
C GLN A 300 3.61 -2.03 7.89
N GLY A 301 3.84 -1.83 6.59
CA GLY A 301 3.13 -0.84 5.77
C GLY A 301 1.61 -1.03 5.82
N TYR A 302 1.12 -2.26 5.77
CA TYR A 302 -0.32 -2.55 5.94
C TYR A 302 -0.86 -2.17 7.30
N ARG A 303 -0.12 -2.40 8.39
CA ARG A 303 -0.55 -1.97 9.72
C ARG A 303 -0.76 -0.47 9.76
N VAL A 304 0.16 0.29 9.16
CA VAL A 304 0.04 1.74 9.02
C VAL A 304 -1.20 2.09 8.19
N GLY A 305 -1.37 1.49 7.01
CA GLY A 305 -2.53 1.72 6.15
C GLY A 305 -3.88 1.44 6.85
N VAL A 306 -3.96 0.35 7.63
CA VAL A 306 -5.17 -0.01 8.37
C VAL A 306 -5.44 0.92 9.54
N HIS A 307 -4.43 1.26 10.33
CA HIS A 307 -4.58 2.02 11.57
C HIS A 307 -4.52 3.53 11.34
N ASP A 308 -3.60 3.99 10.52
CA ASP A 308 -3.34 5.41 10.34
C ASP A 308 -4.06 6.01 9.13
N GLU A 309 -4.35 5.21 8.10
CA GLU A 309 -5.04 5.63 6.88
C GLU A 309 -6.45 5.03 6.73
N PHE A 310 -6.88 4.30 7.75
CA PHE A 310 -8.25 3.83 7.91
C PHE A 310 -8.79 2.98 6.75
N LEU A 311 -7.97 2.12 6.16
CA LEU A 311 -8.35 1.27 5.03
C LEU A 311 -9.57 0.38 5.32
N ASN A 312 -9.85 0.07 6.57
CA ASN A 312 -11.06 -0.65 6.96
C ASN A 312 -12.35 0.20 6.88
N ALA A 313 -12.22 1.52 6.84
CA ALA A 313 -13.33 2.46 6.77
C ALA A 313 -13.66 2.93 5.34
N VAL A 314 -13.02 2.36 4.32
CA VAL A 314 -13.29 2.68 2.91
C VAL A 314 -14.74 2.39 2.54
N PRO A 315 -15.37 3.24 1.71
CA PRO A 315 -16.73 3.02 1.25
C PRO A 315 -16.85 1.72 0.46
N CYS A 316 -18.03 1.10 0.56
CA CYS A 316 -18.33 -0.11 -0.19
C CYS A 316 -18.39 0.19 -1.69
N GLY A 317 -17.73 -0.63 -2.51
CA GLY A 317 -17.74 -0.54 -3.98
C GLY A 317 -19.03 -1.04 -4.64
N TYR A 318 -20.10 -1.32 -3.89
CA TYR A 318 -21.37 -1.78 -4.46
C TYR A 318 -22.41 -0.68 -4.48
N ASP A 319 -23.00 -0.47 -5.64
CA ASP A 319 -24.14 0.45 -5.79
C ASP A 319 -25.37 0.00 -5.04
N LYS A 320 -26.18 0.99 -4.62
CA LYS A 320 -27.57 0.73 -4.27
C LYS A 320 -28.30 0.24 -5.53
N LYS A 321 -29.31 -0.63 -5.36
CA LYS A 321 -30.15 -1.10 -6.45
C LYS A 321 -30.61 0.07 -7.32
N SER A 322 -30.29 0.05 -8.61
CA SER A 322 -31.06 0.76 -9.60
C SER A 322 -32.41 0.05 -9.75
N PRO A 323 -33.53 0.77 -9.90
CA PRO A 323 -34.86 0.16 -10.14
C PRO A 323 -34.82 -0.86 -11.29
N ASP A 324 -33.99 -0.62 -12.31
CA ASP A 324 -33.89 -1.41 -13.53
C ASP A 324 -32.96 -2.62 -13.43
N ARG A 325 -32.30 -2.88 -12.29
CA ARG A 325 -31.33 -3.96 -12.13
C ARG A 325 -31.68 -4.90 -10.99
N LYS A 326 -31.88 -6.17 -11.33
CA LYS A 326 -32.14 -7.25 -10.36
C LYS A 326 -30.94 -7.55 -9.44
N ARG A 327 -29.69 -7.20 -9.85
CA ARG A 327 -28.46 -7.45 -9.09
C ARG A 327 -27.58 -6.19 -9.04
N PRO A 328 -27.02 -5.85 -7.89
CA PRO A 328 -26.08 -4.74 -7.80
C PRO A 328 -24.79 -5.08 -8.53
N ARG A 329 -24.19 -4.06 -9.11
CA ARG A 329 -22.90 -4.16 -9.78
C ARG A 329 -21.78 -3.75 -8.83
N PHE A 330 -20.67 -4.48 -8.86
CA PHE A 330 -19.44 -4.08 -8.19
C PHE A 330 -18.76 -2.97 -8.99
N HIS A 331 -18.57 -1.82 -8.36
CA HIS A 331 -17.81 -0.71 -8.89
C HIS A 331 -16.39 -0.74 -8.30
N ARG A 332 -15.44 -1.22 -9.10
CA ARG A 332 -14.04 -1.26 -8.70
C ARG A 332 -13.46 0.14 -8.47
N GLY A 333 -13.84 1.12 -9.30
CA GLY A 333 -13.26 2.46 -9.31
C GLY A 333 -13.19 3.12 -7.93
N PRO A 334 -14.32 3.30 -7.21
CA PRO A 334 -14.31 3.92 -5.89
C PRO A 334 -13.43 3.22 -4.86
N LEU A 335 -13.46 1.87 -4.82
CA LEU A 335 -12.66 1.08 -3.90
C LEU A 335 -11.16 1.22 -4.20
N GLN A 336 -10.79 1.05 -5.47
CA GLN A 336 -9.40 1.14 -5.92
C GLN A 336 -8.86 2.56 -5.74
N MET A 337 -9.67 3.59 -6.02
CA MET A 337 -9.27 4.99 -5.85
C MET A 337 -8.89 5.30 -4.40
N ILE A 338 -9.72 4.92 -3.45
CA ILE A 338 -9.41 5.20 -2.04
C ILE A 338 -8.21 4.40 -1.56
N GLY A 339 -8.10 3.12 -1.95
CA GLY A 339 -6.91 2.33 -1.65
C GLY A 339 -5.65 2.95 -2.24
N TRP A 340 -5.73 3.53 -3.44
CA TRP A 340 -4.60 4.21 -4.05
C TRP A 340 -4.27 5.55 -3.39
N LEU A 341 -5.27 6.36 -3.04
CA LEU A 341 -5.01 7.61 -2.33
C LEU A 341 -4.36 7.39 -0.96
N ALA A 342 -4.75 6.32 -0.24
CA ALA A 342 -4.07 5.92 0.98
C ALA A 342 -2.60 5.57 0.71
N ALA A 343 -2.31 4.78 -0.33
CA ALA A 343 -0.96 4.45 -0.76
C ALA A 343 -0.13 5.70 -1.14
N LEU A 344 -0.74 6.66 -1.86
CA LEU A 344 -0.08 7.92 -2.22
C LEU A 344 0.22 8.79 -1.00
N VAL A 345 -0.70 8.87 -0.04
CA VAL A 345 -0.47 9.61 1.21
C VAL A 345 0.64 8.94 2.04
N TYR A 346 0.65 7.61 2.11
CA TYR A 346 1.74 6.86 2.72
C TYR A 346 3.08 7.21 2.07
N ASN A 347 3.17 7.10 0.75
CA ASN A 347 4.38 7.40 0.00
C ASN A 347 4.85 8.86 0.23
N ALA A 348 3.91 9.82 0.21
CA ALA A 348 4.23 11.24 0.44
C ALA A 348 4.75 11.50 1.86
N ILE A 349 4.21 10.80 2.87
CA ILE A 349 4.67 10.93 4.26
C ILE A 349 6.02 10.24 4.44
N ALA A 350 6.27 9.12 3.77
CA ALA A 350 7.56 8.48 3.76
C ALA A 350 8.62 9.37 3.07
N ASP A 351 8.28 10.00 1.93
CA ASP A 351 9.16 10.99 1.27
C ASP A 351 9.45 12.21 2.17
N LEU A 352 8.49 12.62 2.98
CA LEU A 352 8.71 13.66 4.00
C LEU A 352 9.68 13.15 5.07
N ALA A 353 9.46 11.93 5.59
CA ALA A 353 10.30 11.34 6.64
C ALA A 353 11.77 11.20 6.18
N ASP A 354 12.01 10.82 4.92
CA ASP A 354 13.36 10.69 4.35
C ASP A 354 14.10 12.03 4.21
N LYS A 355 13.36 13.15 4.18
CA LYS A 355 13.93 14.50 4.16
C LYS A 355 14.17 15.08 5.55
N LEU A 356 13.73 14.38 6.59
CA LEU A 356 13.95 14.75 7.98
C LEU A 356 15.27 14.13 8.48
N PRO A 357 15.81 14.57 9.64
CA PRO A 357 16.96 13.91 10.27
C PRO A 357 16.71 12.40 10.51
N ASP A 358 17.75 11.59 10.46
CA ASP A 358 17.75 10.11 10.49
C ASP A 358 16.85 9.51 11.59
N ARG A 359 16.76 10.15 12.74
CA ARG A 359 15.86 9.71 13.83
C ARG A 359 14.38 9.67 13.48
N TYR A 360 13.99 10.24 12.35
CA TYR A 360 12.61 10.24 11.84
C TYR A 360 12.43 9.35 10.60
N HIS A 361 13.51 8.82 10.05
CA HIS A 361 13.44 7.86 8.94
C HIS A 361 12.63 6.64 9.37
N GLY A 362 11.73 6.17 8.52
CA GLY A 362 10.81 5.08 8.84
C GLY A 362 9.75 5.40 9.91
N ALA A 363 9.55 6.69 10.26
CA ALA A 363 8.53 7.08 11.22
C ALA A 363 7.13 6.69 10.74
N HIS A 364 6.33 6.11 11.63
CA HIS A 364 4.93 5.82 11.34
C HIS A 364 4.16 7.08 10.92
N VAL A 365 3.21 6.91 9.98
CA VAL A 365 2.34 8.00 9.48
C VAL A 365 1.68 8.77 10.61
N SER A 366 1.16 8.09 11.63
CA SER A 366 0.58 8.73 12.83
C SER A 366 1.58 9.59 13.59
N THR A 367 2.84 9.17 13.67
CA THR A 367 3.91 9.94 14.32
C THR A 367 4.25 11.18 13.50
N ALA A 368 4.46 11.05 12.20
CA ALA A 368 4.73 12.18 11.31
C ALA A 368 3.56 13.19 11.32
N ARG A 369 2.32 12.69 11.25
CA ARG A 369 1.10 13.50 11.34
C ARG A 369 1.05 14.31 12.62
N ARG A 370 1.19 13.66 13.77
CA ARG A 370 1.14 14.31 15.09
C ARG A 370 2.30 15.27 15.31
N THR A 371 3.49 14.91 14.85
CA THR A 371 4.71 15.69 15.11
C THR A 371 4.85 16.88 14.18
N PHE A 372 4.45 16.77 12.92
CA PHE A 372 4.78 17.76 11.88
C PHE A 372 3.57 18.31 11.11
N LEU A 373 2.52 17.51 10.85
CA LEU A 373 1.46 17.89 9.92
C LEU A 373 0.24 18.52 10.62
N ASN A 374 -0.26 17.92 11.70
CA ASN A 374 -1.40 18.45 12.44
C ASN A 374 -0.93 19.51 13.45
N LYS A 375 -0.60 20.68 12.92
CA LYS A 375 -0.15 21.81 13.73
C LYS A 375 -1.13 23.00 13.60
N PRO A 376 -1.41 23.69 14.70
CA PRO A 376 -2.20 24.89 14.65
C PRO A 376 -1.44 25.98 13.89
N GLY A 377 -2.18 26.87 13.23
CA GLY A 377 -1.59 27.97 12.49
C GLY A 377 -2.66 28.98 12.10
N GLN A 378 -2.22 30.04 11.44
CA GLN A 378 -3.06 31.07 10.88
C GLN A 378 -2.92 31.08 9.36
N LEU A 379 -4.02 31.36 8.67
CA LEU A 379 -4.05 31.46 7.22
C LEU A 379 -4.29 32.92 6.82
N TYR A 380 -3.43 33.44 5.96
CA TYR A 380 -3.61 34.74 5.37
C TYR A 380 -3.76 34.59 3.85
N LEU A 381 -4.94 34.96 3.35
CA LEU A 381 -5.25 34.90 1.94
C LEU A 381 -5.16 36.30 1.34
N THR A 382 -4.20 36.48 0.44
CA THR A 382 -4.05 37.69 -0.37
C THR A 382 -4.48 37.41 -1.82
N PRO A 383 -4.57 38.42 -2.71
CA PRO A 383 -4.88 38.19 -4.11
C PRO A 383 -3.95 37.17 -4.80
N ASN A 384 -2.67 37.15 -4.45
CA ASN A 384 -1.66 36.35 -5.15
C ASN A 384 -1.02 35.26 -4.27
N THR A 385 -1.30 35.21 -2.96
CA THR A 385 -0.56 34.34 -2.04
C THR A 385 -1.49 33.76 -0.97
N LEU A 386 -1.28 32.49 -0.64
CA LEU A 386 -1.75 31.87 0.60
C LEU A 386 -0.55 31.72 1.53
N ILE A 387 -0.57 32.44 2.65
CA ILE A 387 0.44 32.31 3.70
C ILE A 387 -0.11 31.41 4.80
N VAL A 388 0.61 30.34 5.12
CA VAL A 388 0.33 29.43 6.23
C VAL A 388 1.37 29.70 7.31
N GLN A 389 0.98 30.42 8.36
CA GLN A 389 1.84 30.71 9.49
C GLN A 389 1.59 29.68 10.59
N LEU A 390 2.54 28.77 10.80
CA LEU A 390 2.44 27.75 11.84
C LEU A 390 2.71 28.36 13.21
N SER A 391 1.87 28.01 14.19
CA SER A 391 2.11 28.37 15.60
C SER A 391 3.37 27.65 16.12
N PRO A 392 4.05 28.18 17.17
CA PRO A 392 5.22 27.55 17.74
C PRO A 392 4.92 26.11 18.21
N PHE A 393 5.81 25.19 17.91
CA PHE A 393 5.77 23.81 18.41
C PHE A 393 7.17 23.23 18.62
N ALA A 394 7.28 22.18 19.44
CA ALA A 394 8.54 21.70 20.00
C ALA A 394 9.58 21.19 18.97
N LYS A 395 9.18 20.95 17.73
CA LYS A 395 10.06 20.40 16.66
C LYS A 395 10.07 21.29 15.41
N GLN A 396 9.73 22.56 15.54
CA GLN A 396 9.63 23.45 14.39
C GLN A 396 10.97 23.68 13.68
N ASP A 397 12.07 23.68 14.44
CA ASP A 397 13.44 23.79 13.94
C ASP A 397 13.79 22.71 12.92
N VAL A 398 13.26 21.52 13.12
CA VAL A 398 13.45 20.38 12.20
C VAL A 398 12.79 20.64 10.85
N LEU A 399 11.69 21.38 10.79
CA LEU A 399 10.99 21.70 9.54
C LEU A 399 11.58 22.94 8.82
N THR A 400 12.36 23.76 9.49
CA THR A 400 12.87 25.01 8.91
C THR A 400 13.56 24.80 7.54
N PRO A 401 14.51 23.88 7.38
CA PRO A 401 15.17 23.67 6.08
C PRO A 401 14.20 23.24 4.96
N LEU A 402 13.18 22.44 5.31
CA LEU A 402 12.18 21.99 4.34
C LEU A 402 11.24 23.12 3.94
N ILE A 403 10.83 23.95 4.88
CA ILE A 403 9.99 25.14 4.64
C ILE A 403 10.74 26.13 3.76
N ASP A 404 12.01 26.39 4.04
CA ASP A 404 12.86 27.28 3.23
C ASP A 404 13.01 26.76 1.80
N SER A 405 13.29 25.47 1.64
CA SER A 405 13.36 24.81 0.33
C SER A 405 12.04 24.91 -0.43
N LEU A 406 10.90 24.65 0.24
CA LEU A 406 9.57 24.76 -0.36
C LEU A 406 9.27 26.20 -0.79
N ASN A 407 9.55 27.17 0.06
CA ASN A 407 9.34 28.59 -0.24
C ASN A 407 10.21 29.05 -1.41
N HIS A 408 11.43 28.54 -1.51
CA HIS A 408 12.33 28.82 -2.66
C HIS A 408 11.74 28.29 -3.97
N GLN A 409 11.13 27.09 -3.96
CA GLN A 409 10.46 26.52 -5.12
C GLN A 409 9.19 27.28 -5.53
N SER A 410 8.68 28.14 -4.63
CA SER A 410 7.50 28.99 -4.88
C SER A 410 6.28 28.24 -5.43
N PRO A 411 5.83 27.15 -4.78
CA PRO A 411 4.72 26.33 -5.29
C PRO A 411 3.44 27.15 -5.41
N CYS A 412 2.71 26.94 -6.51
CA CYS A 412 1.40 27.52 -6.72
C CYS A 412 0.30 26.50 -6.48
N LEU A 413 -0.86 26.97 -6.01
CA LEU A 413 -2.04 26.17 -5.75
C LEU A 413 -3.07 26.35 -6.89
N PRO A 414 -3.11 25.45 -7.90
CA PRO A 414 -3.97 25.60 -9.07
C PRO A 414 -5.45 25.77 -8.71
N TRP A 415 -5.91 25.10 -7.66
CA TRP A 415 -7.30 25.16 -7.20
C TRP A 415 -7.65 26.43 -6.37
N LEU A 416 -6.66 27.30 -6.14
CA LEU A 416 -6.83 28.61 -5.49
C LEU A 416 -6.31 29.75 -6.40
N ASP A 417 -6.76 29.77 -7.65
CA ASP A 417 -6.42 30.79 -8.65
C ASP A 417 -4.89 30.91 -8.86
N ASN A 418 -4.16 29.79 -8.81
CA ASN A 418 -2.70 29.73 -8.88
C ASN A 418 -1.95 30.58 -7.85
N ARG A 419 -2.56 30.82 -6.68
CA ARG A 419 -1.88 31.55 -5.61
C ARG A 419 -0.62 30.81 -5.17
N ARG A 420 0.44 31.59 -4.94
CA ARG A 420 1.68 31.07 -4.36
C ARG A 420 1.44 30.62 -2.93
N LEU A 421 1.90 29.43 -2.57
CA LEU A 421 1.93 28.95 -1.19
C LEU A 421 3.22 29.43 -0.50
N VAL A 422 3.09 30.05 0.66
CA VAL A 422 4.19 30.42 1.54
C VAL A 422 3.94 29.82 2.92
N LEU A 423 4.92 29.06 3.41
CA LEU A 423 4.92 28.56 4.78
C LEU A 423 5.84 29.43 5.63
N SER A 424 5.40 29.79 6.84
CA SER A 424 6.21 30.49 7.81
C SER A 424 6.08 29.88 9.20
N LEU A 425 7.14 29.98 9.99
CA LEU A 425 7.15 29.58 11.39
C LEU A 425 7.06 30.82 12.27
N THR A 426 6.19 30.80 13.27
CA THR A 426 6.19 31.83 14.29
C THR A 426 7.41 31.64 15.20
N PRO A 427 8.25 32.70 15.42
CA PRO A 427 9.40 32.57 16.31
C PRO A 427 9.01 32.07 17.70
N THR A 428 9.82 31.15 18.24
CA THR A 428 9.69 30.68 19.62
C THR A 428 9.87 31.86 20.59
N GLY A 429 8.87 32.21 21.37
CA GLY A 429 8.91 33.35 22.30
C GLY A 429 8.00 34.52 21.92
N SER A 430 7.48 34.59 20.70
CA SER A 430 6.42 35.54 20.35
C SER A 430 5.07 35.03 20.84
N ARG A 431 4.47 35.72 21.81
CA ARG A 431 3.07 35.46 22.13
C ARG A 431 2.21 35.85 20.91
N PRO A 432 1.25 35.01 20.50
CA PRO A 432 0.30 35.44 19.48
C PRO A 432 -0.35 36.75 19.98
N ARG A 433 -0.24 37.80 19.20
CA ARG A 433 -1.05 39.01 19.47
C ARG A 433 -2.50 38.58 19.33
N ALA A 434 -3.25 38.65 20.44
CA ALA A 434 -4.69 38.57 20.37
C ALA A 434 -5.11 39.67 19.37
N GLY A 435 -5.68 39.25 18.24
CA GLY A 435 -6.27 40.20 17.30
C GLY A 435 -7.43 40.94 17.96
N PRO A 436 -7.74 42.13 17.46
CA PRO A 436 -8.86 42.91 17.98
C PRO A 436 -10.21 42.21 17.83
#